data_b0b7a23e13b31b1160d955919cc22d12
#
_entry.id   b0b7a23e13b31b1160d955919cc22d12
#
_cell.length_a   1.000
_cell.length_b   1.000
_cell.length_c   1.000
_cell.angle_alpha   90.00
_cell.angle_beta   90.00
_cell.angle_gamma   90.00
#
_symmetry.space_group_name_H-M   'P 1'
#
loop_
_entity.id
_entity.type
_entity.pdbx_description
1 polymer ?
#
loop_
_entity_poly.entity_id
_entity_poly.type
_entity_poly.pdbx_seq_one_letter_code
_entity_poly.pdbx_strand_id
1 'polypeptide(L)'
;MCDLVAELKPNVVSFHFGLPEKKLFARIRATGAKILSSATTVDEARWLEAQRFDAIVAQGFEAGGHRGMSLTDDISAQIGTLSLVPQVVDSVKVPVIAAGGIADARGIGAAFAVGAATVQLGTAYLLSPEARISSLYRQGLRNEGNQTALTNVFTGRPARTMATRMVREIRPNIAYSGDVNRAFRRI
;
A
#
# COMPACT_ATOMS: atom_id res chain seq x y z
N MET A 1 -15.55 1.18 14.74
CA MET A 1 -14.67 0.22 14.03
C MET A 1 -14.26 -0.95 14.91
N CYS A 2 -13.72 -0.76 16.13
CA CYS A 2 -13.33 -1.89 16.99
C CYS A 2 -14.48 -2.77 17.42
N ASP A 3 -15.63 -2.19 17.71
CA ASP A 3 -16.82 -2.96 18.09
C ASP A 3 -17.26 -3.85 16.92
N LEU A 4 -17.21 -3.34 15.70
CA LEU A 4 -17.47 -4.12 14.48
C LEU A 4 -16.47 -5.27 14.29
N VAL A 5 -15.17 -5.03 14.53
CA VAL A 5 -14.15 -6.09 14.45
C VAL A 5 -14.37 -7.16 15.53
N ALA A 6 -14.74 -6.73 16.74
CA ALA A 6 -15.05 -7.65 17.84
C ALA A 6 -16.32 -8.49 17.57
N GLU A 7 -17.30 -7.91 16.89
CA GLU A 7 -18.56 -8.58 16.50
C GLU A 7 -18.34 -9.56 15.34
N LEU A 8 -17.73 -9.09 14.25
CA LEU A 8 -17.54 -9.88 13.03
C LEU A 8 -16.43 -10.91 13.13
N LYS A 9 -15.49 -10.75 14.06
CA LYS A 9 -14.32 -11.64 14.29
C LYS A 9 -13.63 -12.06 12.99
N PRO A 10 -13.17 -11.11 12.16
CA PRO A 10 -12.49 -11.45 10.91
C PRO A 10 -11.21 -12.23 11.22
N ASN A 11 -10.83 -13.15 10.34
CA ASN A 11 -9.57 -13.88 10.46
C ASN A 11 -8.34 -12.98 10.33
N VAL A 12 -8.46 -11.88 9.57
CA VAL A 12 -7.36 -10.97 9.27
C VAL A 12 -7.84 -9.52 9.37
N VAL A 13 -7.01 -8.66 9.97
CA VAL A 13 -7.16 -7.20 9.97
C VAL A 13 -5.90 -6.57 9.40
N SER A 14 -6.05 -5.75 8.35
CA SER A 14 -4.93 -5.06 7.72
C SER A 14 -4.97 -3.56 7.99
N PHE A 15 -3.81 -3.01 8.34
CA PHE A 15 -3.59 -1.57 8.48
C PHE A 15 -2.74 -1.04 7.32
N HIS A 16 -2.91 0.22 6.97
CA HIS A 16 -2.21 0.81 5.82
C HIS A 16 -1.55 2.17 6.12
N PHE A 17 -2.09 2.95 7.03
CA PHE A 17 -1.65 4.31 7.35
C PHE A 17 -1.16 4.43 8.80
N GLY A 18 -0.12 3.68 9.13
CA GLY A 18 0.40 3.65 10.49
C GLY A 18 -0.41 2.75 11.43
N LEU A 19 -0.16 2.90 12.72
CA LEU A 19 -0.79 2.10 13.76
C LEU A 19 -1.96 2.86 14.38
N PRO A 20 -3.04 2.15 14.75
CA PRO A 20 -4.07 2.74 15.58
C PRO A 20 -3.53 3.01 17.00
N GLU A 21 -4.28 3.76 17.79
CA GLU A 21 -3.97 3.96 19.22
C GLU A 21 -3.77 2.63 19.94
N LYS A 22 -2.88 2.59 20.92
CA LYS A 22 -2.49 1.36 21.66
C LYS A 22 -3.69 0.58 22.22
N LYS A 23 -4.69 1.29 22.79
CA LYS A 23 -5.92 0.65 23.31
C LYS A 23 -6.71 -0.04 22.21
N LEU A 24 -6.83 0.61 21.05
CA LEU A 24 -7.55 0.10 19.90
C LEU A 24 -6.83 -1.12 19.31
N PHE A 25 -5.52 -1.04 19.17
CA PHE A 25 -4.67 -2.13 18.72
C PHE A 25 -4.77 -3.37 19.63
N ALA A 26 -4.72 -3.15 20.95
CA ALA A 26 -4.87 -4.23 21.93
C ALA A 26 -6.25 -4.92 21.83
N ARG A 27 -7.34 -4.16 21.65
CA ARG A 27 -8.69 -4.72 21.46
C ARG A 27 -8.79 -5.58 20.19
N ILE A 28 -8.22 -5.10 19.08
CA ILE A 28 -8.20 -5.86 17.83
C ILE A 28 -7.38 -7.14 18.01
N ARG A 29 -6.22 -7.06 18.62
CA ARG A 29 -5.40 -8.24 18.90
C ARG A 29 -6.11 -9.27 19.79
N ALA A 30 -6.88 -8.80 20.77
CA ALA A 30 -7.66 -9.67 21.68
C ALA A 30 -8.76 -10.47 20.95
N THR A 31 -9.15 -10.11 19.72
CA THR A 31 -10.10 -10.90 18.93
C THR A 31 -9.48 -12.19 18.36
N GLY A 32 -8.16 -12.33 18.40
CA GLY A 32 -7.43 -13.45 17.79
C GLY A 32 -7.16 -13.29 16.29
N ALA A 33 -7.58 -12.18 15.67
CA ALA A 33 -7.34 -11.90 14.27
C ALA A 33 -5.84 -11.77 13.99
N LYS A 34 -5.38 -12.25 12.82
CA LYS A 34 -4.04 -11.97 12.29
C LYS A 34 -3.96 -10.53 11.86
N ILE A 35 -2.89 -9.85 12.23
CA ILE A 35 -2.72 -8.42 11.98
C ILE A 35 -1.61 -8.19 10.95
N LEU A 36 -1.95 -7.51 9.86
CA LEU A 36 -1.07 -7.16 8.77
C LEU A 36 -0.90 -5.65 8.67
N SER A 37 0.23 -5.20 8.12
CA SER A 37 0.39 -3.80 7.68
C SER A 37 1.34 -3.71 6.49
N SER A 38 1.23 -2.58 5.77
CA SER A 38 2.11 -2.26 4.66
C SER A 38 3.40 -1.60 5.15
N ALA A 39 4.52 -1.98 4.54
CA ALA A 39 5.82 -1.36 4.65
C ALA A 39 6.32 -0.99 3.26
N THR A 40 6.86 0.21 3.10
CA THR A 40 7.46 0.69 1.85
C THR A 40 8.99 0.70 1.91
N THR A 41 9.54 0.47 3.09
CA THR A 41 10.98 0.38 3.36
C THR A 41 11.29 -0.80 4.30
N VAL A 42 12.56 -1.20 4.35
CA VAL A 42 13.04 -2.24 5.28
C VAL A 42 12.88 -1.82 6.75
N ASP A 43 13.13 -0.54 7.05
CA ASP A 43 13.01 -0.03 8.42
C ASP A 43 11.55 -0.04 8.90
N GLU A 44 10.59 0.27 8.02
CA GLU A 44 9.17 0.11 8.32
C GLU A 44 8.80 -1.35 8.58
N ALA A 45 9.35 -2.29 7.83
CA ALA A 45 9.10 -3.72 8.03
C ALA A 45 9.62 -4.20 9.40
N ARG A 46 10.85 -3.84 9.76
CA ARG A 46 11.42 -4.14 11.08
C ARG A 46 10.62 -3.51 12.22
N TRP A 47 10.18 -2.26 12.02
CA TRP A 47 9.35 -1.56 13.00
C TRP A 47 8.01 -2.26 13.20
N LEU A 48 7.34 -2.71 12.13
CA LEU A 48 6.08 -3.45 12.21
C LEU A 48 6.27 -4.80 12.93
N GLU A 49 7.33 -5.55 12.64
CA GLU A 49 7.65 -6.79 13.34
C GLU A 49 7.84 -6.53 14.84
N ALA A 50 8.57 -5.48 15.23
CA ALA A 50 8.74 -5.08 16.62
C ALA A 50 7.40 -4.73 17.32
N GLN A 51 6.40 -4.26 16.56
CA GLN A 51 5.02 -4.06 17.03
C GLN A 51 4.18 -5.37 17.01
N ARG A 52 4.81 -6.52 16.72
CA ARG A 52 4.20 -7.86 16.70
C ARG A 52 3.11 -8.02 15.64
N PHE A 53 3.32 -7.49 14.45
CA PHE A 53 2.49 -7.83 13.30
C PHE A 53 2.73 -9.28 12.87
N ASP A 54 1.66 -9.97 12.43
CA ASP A 54 1.71 -11.38 12.05
C ASP A 54 2.25 -11.60 10.62
N ALA A 55 2.15 -10.58 9.76
CA ALA A 55 2.76 -10.57 8.43
C ALA A 55 2.93 -9.12 7.93
N ILE A 56 3.80 -8.91 6.97
CA ILE A 56 4.14 -7.60 6.42
C ILE A 56 3.87 -7.59 4.91
N VAL A 57 3.12 -6.59 4.45
CA VAL A 57 2.93 -6.34 3.02
C VAL A 57 4.07 -5.43 2.54
N ALA A 58 5.06 -6.00 1.87
CA ALA A 58 6.13 -5.25 1.23
C ALA A 58 5.59 -4.55 -0.03
N GLN A 59 5.26 -3.28 0.12
CA GLN A 59 4.66 -2.47 -0.94
C GLN A 59 5.74 -1.78 -1.77
N GLY A 60 6.04 -2.33 -2.93
CA GLY A 60 6.98 -1.74 -3.88
C GLY A 60 6.49 -0.43 -4.51
N PHE A 61 7.40 0.30 -5.14
CA PHE A 61 7.14 1.62 -5.73
C PHE A 61 6.10 1.58 -6.86
N GLU A 62 5.95 0.43 -7.54
CA GLU A 62 5.00 0.22 -8.64
C GLU A 62 3.55 0.08 -8.17
N ALA A 63 3.31 -0.16 -6.88
CA ALA A 63 1.98 -0.41 -6.37
C ALA A 63 1.01 0.74 -6.67
N GLY A 64 -0.17 0.42 -7.20
CA GLY A 64 -1.27 1.37 -7.37
C GLY A 64 -1.90 1.76 -6.04
N GLY A 65 -2.56 2.93 -6.01
CA GLY A 65 -3.18 3.45 -4.80
C GLY A 65 -2.21 4.15 -3.85
N HIS A 66 -2.67 4.37 -2.62
CA HIS A 66 -1.90 5.08 -1.59
C HIS A 66 -0.62 4.34 -1.19
N ARG A 67 0.39 5.14 -0.80
CA ARG A 67 1.62 4.62 -0.21
C ARG A 67 1.39 4.33 1.27
N GLY A 68 1.70 3.10 1.69
CA GLY A 68 1.54 2.63 3.07
C GLY A 68 2.70 3.05 3.98
N MET A 69 3.08 4.33 3.92
CA MET A 69 4.21 4.91 4.66
C MET A 69 3.87 5.12 6.12
N SER A 70 4.80 4.80 7.01
CA SER A 70 4.61 4.89 8.46
C SER A 70 5.70 5.67 9.19
N LEU A 71 6.95 5.61 8.75
CA LEU A 71 8.11 6.22 9.41
C LEU A 71 8.67 7.44 8.70
N THR A 72 8.33 7.65 7.43
CA THR A 72 8.83 8.75 6.62
C THR A 72 7.76 9.23 5.66
N ASP A 73 7.79 10.52 5.33
CA ASP A 73 6.99 11.10 4.24
C ASP A 73 7.80 11.23 2.95
N ASP A 74 9.07 10.81 2.97
CA ASP A 74 9.95 10.86 1.80
C ASP A 74 9.73 9.65 0.89
N ILE A 75 9.07 9.90 -0.25
CA ILE A 75 8.83 8.87 -1.27
C ILE A 75 10.10 8.49 -2.04
N SER A 76 11.16 9.28 -2.00
CA SER A 76 12.42 8.97 -2.70
C SER A 76 13.15 7.76 -2.11
N ALA A 77 12.86 7.44 -0.85
CA ALA A 77 13.39 6.25 -0.17
C ALA A 77 12.75 4.93 -0.64
N GLN A 78 11.68 4.99 -1.42
CA GLN A 78 10.95 3.80 -1.87
C GLN A 78 11.58 3.19 -3.10
N ILE A 79 11.65 1.86 -3.13
CA ILE A 79 12.25 1.08 -4.22
C ILE A 79 11.23 0.12 -4.84
N GLY A 80 11.58 -0.43 -6.01
CA GLY A 80 10.73 -1.37 -6.73
C GLY A 80 10.50 -2.68 -5.97
N THR A 81 9.38 -3.34 -6.26
CA THR A 81 8.91 -4.55 -5.56
C THR A 81 9.96 -5.66 -5.54
N LEU A 82 10.59 -5.96 -6.68
CA LEU A 82 11.59 -7.03 -6.77
C LEU A 82 12.89 -6.71 -6.02
N SER A 83 13.16 -5.44 -5.74
CA SER A 83 14.30 -5.02 -4.91
C SER A 83 13.94 -4.92 -3.44
N LEU A 84 12.69 -4.54 -3.12
CA LEU A 84 12.21 -4.39 -1.73
C LEU A 84 11.99 -5.75 -1.05
N VAL A 85 11.29 -6.65 -1.74
CA VAL A 85 10.84 -7.92 -1.15
C VAL A 85 11.99 -8.75 -0.57
N PRO A 86 13.10 -9.04 -1.28
CA PRO A 86 14.18 -9.83 -0.71
C PRO A 86 14.84 -9.15 0.49
N GLN A 87 15.01 -7.84 0.46
CA GLN A 87 15.58 -7.11 1.58
C GLN A 87 14.69 -7.17 2.83
N VAL A 88 13.36 -7.12 2.64
CA VAL A 88 12.41 -7.28 3.76
C VAL A 88 12.44 -8.72 4.26
N VAL A 89 12.40 -9.73 3.37
CA VAL A 89 12.48 -11.17 3.72
C VAL A 89 13.71 -11.45 4.57
N ASP A 90 14.88 -10.93 4.19
CA ASP A 90 16.12 -11.13 4.93
C ASP A 90 16.15 -10.38 6.28
N SER A 91 15.24 -9.42 6.49
CA SER A 91 15.27 -8.51 7.64
C SER A 91 14.26 -8.84 8.72
N VAL A 92 13.24 -9.64 8.43
CA VAL A 92 12.14 -10.00 9.37
C VAL A 92 11.92 -11.51 9.40
N LYS A 93 11.28 -12.00 10.45
CA LYS A 93 10.96 -13.43 10.65
C LYS A 93 9.51 -13.76 10.28
N VAL A 94 8.65 -12.76 10.23
CA VAL A 94 7.23 -12.93 9.86
C VAL A 94 7.07 -13.08 8.35
N PRO A 95 6.00 -13.74 7.87
CA PRO A 95 5.73 -13.87 6.45
C PRO A 95 5.68 -12.51 5.73
N VAL A 96 6.29 -12.44 4.55
CA VAL A 96 6.31 -11.25 3.69
C VAL A 96 5.38 -11.45 2.51
N ILE A 97 4.50 -10.49 2.28
CA ILE A 97 3.51 -10.45 1.19
C ILE A 97 4.01 -9.44 0.16
N ALA A 98 4.34 -9.88 -1.05
CA ALA A 98 4.76 -8.95 -2.10
C ALA A 98 3.56 -8.21 -2.69
N ALA A 99 3.64 -6.88 -2.80
CA ALA A 99 2.61 -6.04 -3.39
C ALA A 99 3.20 -4.94 -4.28
N GLY A 100 2.66 -4.80 -5.49
CA GLY A 100 3.07 -3.77 -6.46
C GLY A 100 3.60 -4.36 -7.76
N GLY A 101 3.05 -3.90 -8.89
CA GLY A 101 3.48 -4.34 -10.22
C GLY A 101 3.21 -5.80 -10.58
N ILE A 102 2.52 -6.55 -9.72
CA ILE A 102 2.21 -7.97 -9.92
C ILE A 102 0.81 -8.08 -10.51
N ALA A 103 0.67 -8.64 -11.71
CA ALA A 103 -0.60 -8.72 -12.41
C ALA A 103 -0.86 -10.09 -13.07
N ASP A 104 0.16 -10.90 -13.28
CA ASP A 104 0.07 -12.21 -13.94
C ASP A 104 0.94 -13.29 -13.26
N ALA A 105 0.89 -14.51 -13.79
CA ALA A 105 1.63 -15.67 -13.27
C ALA A 105 3.15 -15.47 -13.23
N ARG A 106 3.73 -14.68 -14.16
CA ARG A 106 5.17 -14.41 -14.21
C ARG A 106 5.59 -13.55 -13.03
N GLY A 107 4.80 -12.47 -12.75
CA GLY A 107 5.03 -11.61 -11.60
C GLY A 107 4.84 -12.35 -10.28
N ILE A 108 3.86 -13.26 -10.19
CA ILE A 108 3.65 -14.12 -9.02
C ILE A 108 4.84 -15.04 -8.82
N GLY A 109 5.31 -15.73 -9.89
CA GLY A 109 6.48 -16.58 -9.83
C GLY A 109 7.76 -15.85 -9.43
N ALA A 110 7.97 -14.64 -9.96
CA ALA A 110 9.09 -13.77 -9.58
C ALA A 110 9.04 -13.38 -8.10
N ALA A 111 7.86 -13.02 -7.58
CA ALA A 111 7.70 -12.69 -6.16
C ALA A 111 8.07 -13.86 -5.24
N PHE A 112 7.65 -15.08 -5.57
CA PHE A 112 8.04 -16.28 -4.83
C PHE A 112 9.55 -16.57 -4.96
N ALA A 113 10.12 -16.36 -6.14
CA ALA A 113 11.55 -16.59 -6.37
C ALA A 113 12.45 -15.65 -5.53
N VAL A 114 11.97 -14.44 -5.19
CA VAL A 114 12.67 -13.50 -4.28
C VAL A 114 12.27 -13.66 -2.82
N GLY A 115 11.56 -14.73 -2.45
CA GLY A 115 11.29 -15.12 -1.05
C GLY A 115 9.97 -14.67 -0.47
N ALA A 116 9.06 -14.07 -1.24
CA ALA A 116 7.73 -13.74 -0.73
C ALA A 116 6.95 -15.01 -0.33
N ALA A 117 6.26 -14.97 0.79
CA ALA A 117 5.39 -16.06 1.24
C ALA A 117 4.06 -16.10 0.45
N THR A 118 3.62 -14.96 -0.04
CA THR A 118 2.42 -14.79 -0.89
C THR A 118 2.46 -13.44 -1.61
N VAL A 119 1.45 -13.18 -2.44
CA VAL A 119 1.32 -11.93 -3.21
C VAL A 119 -0.02 -11.25 -2.92
N GLN A 120 -0.04 -9.93 -3.01
CA GLN A 120 -1.26 -9.11 -2.99
C GLN A 120 -1.41 -8.38 -4.32
N LEU A 121 -2.43 -8.74 -5.08
CA LEU A 121 -2.78 -8.08 -6.32
C LEU A 121 -3.90 -7.07 -6.05
N GLY A 122 -3.74 -5.84 -6.52
CA GLY A 122 -4.72 -4.76 -6.37
C GLY A 122 -5.34 -4.38 -7.71
N THR A 123 -4.60 -3.61 -8.52
CA THR A 123 -5.09 -3.00 -9.76
C THR A 123 -5.64 -4.02 -10.76
N ALA A 124 -5.06 -5.21 -10.85
CA ALA A 124 -5.54 -6.27 -11.74
C ALA A 124 -7.01 -6.66 -11.45
N TYR A 125 -7.39 -6.71 -10.17
CA TYR A 125 -8.76 -7.03 -9.76
C TYR A 125 -9.76 -5.90 -9.99
N LEU A 126 -9.32 -4.67 -10.25
CA LEU A 126 -10.25 -3.59 -10.63
C LEU A 126 -10.95 -3.86 -11.97
N LEU A 127 -10.42 -4.79 -12.78
CA LEU A 127 -11.06 -5.20 -14.04
C LEU A 127 -12.07 -6.35 -13.87
N SER A 128 -12.16 -6.96 -12.68
CA SER A 128 -13.15 -8.00 -12.41
C SER A 128 -14.59 -7.45 -12.46
N PRO A 129 -15.59 -8.29 -12.77
CA PRO A 129 -16.99 -7.87 -12.80
C PRO A 129 -17.50 -7.33 -11.45
N GLU A 130 -17.00 -7.86 -10.37
CA GLU A 130 -17.38 -7.51 -8.98
C GLU A 130 -16.85 -6.15 -8.55
N ALA A 131 -15.81 -5.64 -9.20
CA ALA A 131 -15.22 -4.35 -8.84
C ALA A 131 -16.18 -3.20 -9.20
N ARG A 132 -16.60 -2.46 -8.16
CA ARG A 132 -17.54 -1.32 -8.30
C ARG A 132 -16.80 -0.04 -8.69
N ILE A 133 -16.13 -0.05 -9.84
CA ILE A 133 -15.51 1.13 -10.43
C ILE A 133 -16.36 1.66 -11.61
N SER A 134 -16.25 2.98 -11.90
CA SER A 134 -16.96 3.56 -13.04
C SER A 134 -16.51 2.94 -14.35
N SER A 135 -17.41 2.90 -15.35
CA SER A 135 -17.07 2.43 -16.70
C SER A 135 -15.92 3.22 -17.33
N LEU A 136 -15.88 4.52 -17.08
CA LEU A 136 -14.81 5.41 -17.56
C LEU A 136 -13.44 5.03 -16.95
N TYR A 137 -13.43 4.75 -15.64
CA TYR A 137 -12.18 4.32 -14.96
C TYR A 137 -11.72 2.95 -15.48
N ARG A 138 -12.66 2.02 -15.66
CA ARG A 138 -12.40 0.68 -16.25
C ARG A 138 -11.85 0.77 -17.67
N GLN A 139 -12.41 1.66 -18.50
CA GLN A 139 -11.89 1.93 -19.84
C GLN A 139 -10.48 2.50 -19.78
N GLY A 140 -10.24 3.45 -18.86
CA GLY A 140 -8.90 3.99 -18.62
C GLY A 140 -7.86 2.93 -18.28
N LEU A 141 -8.21 1.98 -17.41
CA LEU A 141 -7.30 0.88 -17.02
C LEU A 141 -6.96 -0.07 -18.19
N ARG A 142 -7.85 -0.20 -19.18
CA ARG A 142 -7.63 -1.04 -20.36
C ARG A 142 -6.83 -0.35 -21.46
N ASN A 143 -6.65 0.96 -21.36
CA ASN A 143 -5.93 1.71 -22.38
C ASN A 143 -4.41 1.59 -22.13
N GLU A 144 -3.72 0.92 -23.06
CA GLU A 144 -2.27 0.68 -22.98
C GLU A 144 -1.41 1.97 -22.99
N GLY A 145 -1.92 3.07 -23.50
CA GLY A 145 -1.28 4.38 -23.51
C GLY A 145 -1.36 5.14 -22.17
N ASN A 146 -2.06 4.62 -21.16
CA ASN A 146 -2.23 5.34 -19.91
C ASN A 146 -0.97 5.31 -19.05
N GLN A 147 -0.45 6.49 -18.77
CA GLN A 147 0.62 6.70 -17.82
C GLN A 147 0.06 6.75 -16.41
N THR A 148 0.87 6.31 -15.43
CA THR A 148 0.61 6.52 -14.01
C THR A 148 1.49 7.63 -13.45
N ALA A 149 1.02 8.30 -12.42
CA ALA A 149 1.77 9.29 -11.69
C ALA A 149 1.58 9.09 -10.18
N LEU A 150 2.60 9.43 -9.42
CA LEU A 150 2.45 9.65 -7.98
C LEU A 150 1.89 11.05 -7.75
N THR A 151 0.88 11.15 -6.91
CA THR A 151 0.21 12.41 -6.63
C THR A 151 -0.42 12.39 -5.24
N ASN A 152 -0.54 13.56 -4.63
CA ASN A 152 -1.28 13.77 -3.39
C ASN A 152 -2.57 14.60 -3.60
N VAL A 153 -2.91 14.91 -4.85
CA VAL A 153 -3.99 15.83 -5.23
C VAL A 153 -5.36 15.39 -4.70
N PHE A 154 -5.62 14.08 -4.60
CA PHE A 154 -6.95 13.59 -4.24
C PHE A 154 -7.20 13.56 -2.73
N THR A 155 -6.18 13.27 -1.93
CA THR A 155 -6.35 12.99 -0.49
C THR A 155 -5.31 13.67 0.40
N GLY A 156 -4.39 14.42 -0.18
CA GLY A 156 -3.25 14.98 0.55
C GLY A 156 -2.14 13.96 0.85
N ARG A 157 -2.38 12.66 0.63
CA ARG A 157 -1.39 11.59 0.83
C ARG A 157 -0.88 11.06 -0.51
N PRO A 158 0.42 10.69 -0.60
CA PRO A 158 0.97 10.13 -1.81
C PRO A 158 0.24 8.86 -2.26
N ALA A 159 -0.18 8.84 -3.52
CA ALA A 159 -0.83 7.70 -4.15
C ALA A 159 -0.41 7.58 -5.62
N ARG A 160 -0.24 6.36 -6.13
CA ARG A 160 -0.08 6.12 -7.57
C ARG A 160 -1.45 5.96 -8.21
N THR A 161 -1.72 6.77 -9.21
CA THR A 161 -2.97 6.76 -9.97
C THR A 161 -2.72 6.94 -11.46
N MET A 162 -3.75 6.76 -12.28
CA MET A 162 -3.67 7.17 -13.68
C MET A 162 -3.41 8.67 -13.77
N ALA A 163 -2.56 9.09 -14.71
CA ALA A 163 -2.24 10.50 -14.98
C ALA A 163 -3.41 11.19 -15.68
N THR A 164 -4.50 11.44 -14.93
CA THR A 164 -5.69 12.13 -15.43
C THR A 164 -5.38 13.60 -15.76
N ARG A 165 -6.30 14.29 -16.45
CA ARG A 165 -6.21 15.73 -16.72
C ARG A 165 -5.99 16.52 -15.43
N MET A 166 -6.76 16.22 -14.37
CA MET A 166 -6.62 16.85 -13.06
C MET A 166 -5.20 16.70 -12.49
N VAL A 167 -4.62 15.50 -12.55
CA VAL A 167 -3.26 15.24 -12.07
C VAL A 167 -2.22 16.04 -12.84
N ARG A 168 -2.41 16.19 -14.17
CA ARG A 168 -1.46 16.93 -15.02
C ARG A 168 -1.55 18.45 -14.84
N GLU A 169 -2.76 18.98 -14.67
CA GLU A 169 -3.00 20.42 -14.59
C GLU A 169 -2.69 21.00 -13.20
N ILE A 170 -3.05 20.28 -12.13
CA ILE A 170 -2.79 20.76 -10.76
C ILE A 170 -1.31 20.65 -10.40
N ARG A 171 -0.52 19.85 -11.16
CA ARG A 171 0.90 19.58 -10.90
C ARG A 171 1.11 19.30 -9.40
N PRO A 172 0.91 18.05 -8.97
CA PRO A 172 1.00 17.69 -7.57
C PRO A 172 2.33 18.19 -7.02
N ASN A 173 2.26 19.02 -6.01
CA ASN A 173 3.44 19.44 -5.27
C ASN A 173 3.83 18.25 -4.37
N ILE A 174 4.31 17.17 -4.99
CA ILE A 174 5.03 16.11 -4.30
C ILE A 174 6.43 16.70 -4.06
N ALA A 175 6.46 17.81 -3.35
CA ALA A 175 7.68 18.34 -2.84
C ALA A 175 8.17 17.36 -1.79
N TYR A 176 9.40 16.95 -1.93
CA TYR A 176 10.18 16.11 -1.04
C TYR A 176 10.37 16.70 0.37
N SER A 177 9.46 17.52 0.86
CA SER A 177 9.53 18.16 2.18
C SER A 177 8.15 18.38 2.78
N GLY A 178 7.95 17.79 3.91
CA GLY A 178 6.92 17.74 4.93
C GLY A 178 5.92 18.86 5.17
N ASP A 179 5.36 19.53 4.16
CA ASP A 179 4.31 20.52 4.40
C ASP A 179 3.13 20.39 3.42
N VAL A 180 2.49 19.24 3.48
CA VAL A 180 1.27 18.94 2.69
C VAL A 180 0.11 19.88 3.09
N ASN A 181 0.09 20.37 4.32
CA ASN A 181 -0.97 21.27 4.83
C ASN A 181 -0.90 22.69 4.26
N ARG A 182 0.21 23.10 3.65
CA ARG A 182 0.39 24.44 3.10
C ARG A 182 -0.29 24.64 1.74
N ALA A 183 -0.42 23.58 0.94
CA ALA A 183 -1.02 23.66 -0.38
C ALA A 183 -2.55 23.86 -0.33
N PHE A 184 -3.25 23.31 0.68
CA PHE A 184 -4.70 23.41 0.83
C PHE A 184 -5.19 24.71 1.49
N ARG A 185 -4.32 25.55 2.02
CA ARG A 185 -4.71 26.85 2.62
C ARG A 185 -4.78 28.02 1.62
N ARG A 186 -4.61 27.76 0.33
CA ARG A 186 -4.60 28.80 -0.73
C ARG A 186 -5.63 28.61 -1.83
N ILE A 187 -6.67 27.80 -1.59
CA ILE A 187 -7.84 27.72 -2.48
C ILE A 187 -9.06 28.24 -1.67
#